data_f336c3933bf82731a172ebc81558b1d9
#
_entry.id   f336c3933bf82731a172ebc81558b1d9
#
_cell.length_a   1.000
_cell.length_b   1.000
_cell.length_c   1.000
_cell.angle_alpha   90.00
_cell.angle_beta   90.00
_cell.angle_gamma   90.00
#
_symmetry.space_group_name_H-M   'P 1'
#
loop_
_entity.id
_entity.type
_entity.pdbx_description
1 polymer ?
#
loop_
_entity_poly.entity_id
_entity_poly.type
_entity_poly.pdbx_seq_one_letter_code
_entity_poly.pdbx_strand_id
1 'polypeptide(L)'
;MGLERVAKARRDPAIVAPVKAALEVLAAIFVRLKGDLTVLPAARANLLLAPLLADGETLISLDGQEHFTSHRLAALELYPADAPLGFDRDEHMALCRELAPRTDAIGRGLAAKGFGFGGVPRERAYHDALRDLAVPAMGHPPLVRITVLDDDPEGAYAAWDRGRPSPRR
;
A
#
# COMPACT_ATOMS: atom_id res chain seq x y z
N MET A 1 -3.49 24.42 -15.57
CA MET A 1 -4.72 23.86 -14.94
C MET A 1 -4.47 22.87 -13.79
N GLY A 2 -3.26 22.33 -13.57
CA GLY A 2 -2.99 21.34 -12.51
C GLY A 2 -2.83 21.91 -11.09
N LEU A 3 -2.12 23.02 -10.93
CA LEU A 3 -1.77 23.57 -9.61
C LEU A 3 -2.98 24.14 -8.82
N GLU A 4 -3.97 24.71 -9.49
CA GLU A 4 -5.18 25.23 -8.84
C GLU A 4 -6.08 24.09 -8.32
N ARG A 5 -6.18 22.96 -9.03
CA ARG A 5 -6.93 21.79 -8.56
C ARG A 5 -6.30 21.19 -7.30
N VAL A 6 -4.96 21.09 -7.24
CA VAL A 6 -4.23 20.60 -6.07
C VAL A 6 -4.41 21.56 -4.87
N ALA A 7 -4.38 22.88 -5.09
CA ALA A 7 -4.58 23.87 -4.04
C ALA A 7 -6.03 23.87 -3.49
N LYS A 8 -7.02 23.60 -4.34
CA LYS A 8 -8.43 23.48 -3.94
C LYS A 8 -8.67 22.19 -3.13
N ALA A 9 -8.12 21.05 -3.56
CA ALA A 9 -8.22 19.79 -2.84
C ALA A 9 -7.61 19.87 -1.43
N ARG A 10 -6.54 20.62 -1.24
CA ARG A 10 -5.90 20.84 0.08
C ARG A 10 -6.77 21.61 1.09
N ARG A 11 -7.86 22.22 0.66
CA ARG A 11 -8.78 23.01 1.51
C ARG A 11 -10.17 22.41 1.62
N ASP A 12 -10.45 21.32 0.89
CA ASP A 12 -11.74 20.65 0.92
C ASP A 12 -11.86 19.81 2.20
N PRO A 13 -12.80 20.14 3.12
CA PRO A 13 -13.01 19.37 4.36
C PRO A 13 -13.32 17.89 4.10
N ALA A 14 -13.95 17.57 2.97
CA ALA A 14 -14.27 16.20 2.58
C ALA A 14 -13.03 15.36 2.28
N ILE A 15 -11.90 16.00 1.95
CA ILE A 15 -10.61 15.34 1.72
C ILE A 15 -9.70 15.47 2.93
N VAL A 16 -9.71 16.60 3.62
CA VAL A 16 -8.80 16.88 4.73
C VAL A 16 -9.01 15.93 5.89
N ALA A 17 -10.25 15.64 6.29
CA ALA A 17 -10.54 14.77 7.42
C ALA A 17 -10.14 13.31 7.17
N PRO A 18 -10.51 12.67 6.04
CA PRO A 18 -10.05 11.32 5.70
C PRO A 18 -8.53 11.20 5.61
N VAL A 19 -7.86 12.17 4.98
CA VAL A 19 -6.39 12.18 4.88
C VAL A 19 -5.75 12.28 6.25
N LYS A 20 -6.26 13.13 7.15
CA LYS A 20 -5.75 13.23 8.53
C LYS A 20 -5.89 11.90 9.26
N ALA A 21 -7.06 11.26 9.21
CA ALA A 21 -7.29 9.96 9.83
C ALA A 21 -6.34 8.88 9.27
N ALA A 22 -6.17 8.82 7.96
CA ALA A 22 -5.22 7.89 7.33
C ALA A 22 -3.79 8.14 7.80
N LEU A 23 -3.36 9.41 7.93
CA LEU A 23 -2.02 9.77 8.40
C LEU A 23 -1.77 9.39 9.87
N GLU A 24 -2.80 9.41 10.72
CA GLU A 24 -2.72 8.96 12.12
C GLU A 24 -2.50 7.44 12.19
N VAL A 25 -3.25 6.67 11.42
CA VAL A 25 -3.06 5.21 11.31
C VAL A 25 -1.67 4.88 10.75
N LEU A 26 -1.24 5.57 9.71
CA LEU A 26 0.09 5.38 9.10
C LEU A 26 1.24 5.72 10.07
N ALA A 27 1.06 6.69 10.96
CA ALA A 27 2.04 6.97 12.01
C ALA A 27 2.13 5.80 13.00
N ALA A 28 0.99 5.22 13.41
CA ALA A 28 0.95 4.05 14.27
C ALA A 28 1.61 2.82 13.62
N ILE A 29 1.35 2.59 12.31
CA ILE A 29 2.00 1.53 11.54
C ILE A 29 3.52 1.74 11.47
N PHE A 30 3.97 2.98 11.23
CA PHE A 30 5.40 3.30 11.16
C PHE A 30 6.12 2.96 12.47
N VAL A 31 5.51 3.33 13.61
CA VAL A 31 6.00 2.97 14.95
C VAL A 31 5.98 1.45 15.17
N ARG A 32 4.90 0.78 14.80
CA ARG A 32 4.76 -0.69 14.90
C ARG A 32 5.84 -1.43 14.14
N LEU A 33 6.25 -0.88 13.00
CA LEU A 33 7.34 -1.38 12.15
C LEU A 33 8.73 -0.90 12.61
N LYS A 34 8.84 -0.23 13.76
CA LYS A 34 10.09 0.29 14.34
C LYS A 34 10.79 1.32 13.43
N GLY A 35 10.00 2.17 12.79
CA GLY A 35 10.51 3.28 11.98
C GLY A 35 11.02 4.43 12.84
N ASP A 36 12.03 5.13 12.34
CA ASP A 36 12.54 6.38 12.94
C ASP A 36 11.61 7.54 12.57
N LEU A 37 10.89 8.06 13.56
CA LEU A 37 9.90 9.12 13.37
C LEU A 37 10.49 10.41 12.78
N THR A 38 11.78 10.64 12.90
CA THR A 38 12.43 11.85 12.34
C THR A 38 12.39 11.88 10.82
N VAL A 39 12.29 10.71 10.17
CA VAL A 39 12.22 10.59 8.69
C VAL A 39 10.81 10.32 8.18
N LEU A 40 9.81 10.20 9.04
CA LEU A 40 8.43 9.91 8.65
C LEU A 40 7.86 10.87 7.60
N PRO A 41 8.10 12.20 7.63
CA PRO A 41 7.63 13.10 6.58
C PRO A 41 8.19 12.76 5.20
N ALA A 42 9.47 12.37 5.12
CA ALA A 42 10.12 11.96 3.88
C ALA A 42 9.61 10.59 3.40
N ALA A 43 9.34 9.65 4.30
CA ALA A 43 8.77 8.35 3.97
C ALA A 43 7.37 8.49 3.34
N ARG A 44 6.56 9.44 3.80
CA ARG A 44 5.24 9.75 3.23
C ARG A 44 5.29 10.34 1.82
N ALA A 45 6.38 10.99 1.44
CA ALA A 45 6.54 11.56 0.10
C ALA A 45 6.71 10.50 -1.00
N ASN A 46 7.05 9.26 -0.65
CA ASN A 46 7.26 8.15 -1.59
C ASN A 46 5.96 7.49 -2.11
N LEU A 47 4.80 8.11 -1.88
CA LEU A 47 3.51 7.62 -2.39
C LEU A 47 3.49 7.41 -3.91
N LEU A 48 4.31 8.18 -4.64
CA LEU A 48 4.32 8.24 -6.10
C LEU A 48 5.16 7.18 -6.81
N LEU A 49 5.87 6.32 -6.10
CA LEU A 49 6.52 5.15 -6.70
C LEU A 49 5.47 4.08 -6.99
N ALA A 50 4.71 4.37 -8.02
CA ALA A 50 3.45 3.72 -8.23
C ALA A 50 3.53 2.54 -9.16
N PRO A 51 2.65 1.65 -8.90
CA PRO A 51 2.17 0.54 -9.65
C PRO A 51 1.61 0.97 -11.01
N LEU A 52 1.09 0.02 -11.74
CA LEU A 52 0.43 0.24 -13.02
C LEU A 52 -0.84 1.10 -12.83
N LEU A 53 -1.17 1.89 -13.85
CA LEU A 53 -2.39 2.67 -13.90
C LEU A 53 -3.33 2.04 -14.94
N ALA A 54 -4.48 1.53 -14.51
CA ALA A 54 -5.52 1.05 -15.38
C ALA A 54 -6.62 2.10 -15.54
N ASP A 55 -7.14 2.25 -16.76
CA ASP A 55 -8.25 3.15 -17.12
C ASP A 55 -8.06 4.62 -16.70
N GLY A 56 -6.82 5.06 -16.51
CA GLY A 56 -6.49 6.42 -16.10
C GLY A 56 -6.79 6.78 -14.65
N GLU A 57 -7.39 5.88 -13.86
CA GLU A 57 -7.82 6.18 -12.48
C GLU A 57 -7.45 5.10 -11.46
N THR A 58 -7.47 3.83 -11.85
CA THR A 58 -7.24 2.70 -10.94
C THR A 58 -5.77 2.35 -10.84
N LEU A 59 -5.21 2.46 -9.64
CA LEU A 59 -3.85 2.01 -9.35
C LEU A 59 -3.84 0.51 -9.09
N ILE A 60 -2.86 -0.21 -9.67
CA ILE A 60 -2.71 -1.65 -9.53
C ILE A 60 -1.30 -1.95 -9.02
N SER A 61 -1.19 -2.77 -8.00
CA SER A 61 0.07 -3.38 -7.54
C SER A 61 0.09 -4.85 -7.91
N LEU A 62 1.20 -5.31 -8.48
CA LEU A 62 1.50 -6.72 -8.68
C LEU A 62 2.38 -7.16 -7.50
N ASP A 63 1.79 -7.93 -6.57
CA ASP A 63 2.43 -8.27 -5.32
C ASP A 63 3.09 -9.65 -5.42
N GLY A 64 4.43 -9.67 -5.56
CA GLY A 64 5.24 -10.89 -5.45
C GLY A 64 5.35 -11.39 -4.00
N GLN A 65 6.04 -12.51 -3.82
CA GLN A 65 6.17 -13.16 -2.51
C GLN A 65 6.72 -12.24 -1.41
N GLU A 66 7.58 -11.29 -1.77
CA GLU A 66 8.22 -10.35 -0.86
C GLU A 66 7.25 -9.36 -0.21
N HIS A 67 6.02 -9.23 -0.70
CA HIS A 67 4.96 -8.43 -0.09
C HIS A 67 4.25 -9.15 1.07
N PHE A 68 4.34 -10.50 1.15
CA PHE A 68 3.64 -11.30 2.16
C PHE A 68 4.58 -11.68 3.31
N THR A 69 4.82 -10.73 4.22
CA THR A 69 5.75 -10.85 5.34
C THR A 69 5.04 -10.69 6.69
N SER A 70 5.71 -11.07 7.80
CA SER A 70 5.23 -10.76 9.16
C SER A 70 5.09 -9.25 9.40
N HIS A 71 5.91 -8.43 8.75
CA HIS A 71 5.84 -6.98 8.82
C HIS A 71 4.58 -6.43 8.12
N ARG A 72 4.24 -7.02 6.96
CA ARG A 72 3.00 -6.68 6.25
C ARG A 72 1.78 -7.07 7.07
N LEU A 73 1.78 -8.26 7.67
CA LEU A 73 0.73 -8.72 8.58
C LEU A 73 0.52 -7.73 9.73
N ALA A 74 1.62 -7.34 10.40
CA ALA A 74 1.57 -6.38 11.51
C ALA A 74 1.04 -4.99 11.11
N ALA A 75 1.24 -4.57 9.87
CA ALA A 75 0.67 -3.35 9.32
C ALA A 75 -0.84 -3.50 9.08
N LEU A 76 -1.28 -4.60 8.45
CA LEU A 76 -2.69 -4.87 8.14
C LEU A 76 -3.56 -4.99 9.40
N GLU A 77 -3.00 -5.50 10.51
CA GLU A 77 -3.70 -5.59 11.81
C GLU A 77 -4.12 -4.21 12.37
N LEU A 78 -3.46 -3.14 11.95
CA LEU A 78 -3.75 -1.77 12.37
C LEU A 78 -4.70 -1.02 11.43
N TYR A 79 -5.11 -1.62 10.32
CA TYR A 79 -6.04 -0.96 9.41
C TYR A 79 -7.42 -0.79 10.06
N PRO A 80 -8.11 0.33 9.85
CA PRO A 80 -9.51 0.47 10.24
C PRO A 80 -10.36 -0.66 9.66
N ALA A 81 -11.37 -1.09 10.40
CA ALA A 81 -12.25 -2.18 9.96
C ALA A 81 -13.02 -1.82 8.68
N ASP A 82 -13.32 -0.55 8.51
CA ASP A 82 -14.06 0.05 7.38
C ASP A 82 -13.15 0.67 6.32
N ALA A 83 -11.84 0.41 6.36
CA ALA A 83 -10.91 0.92 5.35
C ALA A 83 -11.34 0.46 3.95
N PRO A 84 -11.52 1.39 2.99
CA PRO A 84 -11.85 1.02 1.61
C PRO A 84 -10.62 0.42 0.92
N LEU A 85 -10.61 -0.91 0.78
CA LEU A 85 -9.51 -1.66 0.18
C LEU A 85 -9.93 -2.22 -1.18
N GLY A 86 -9.00 -2.26 -2.13
CA GLY A 86 -9.17 -2.88 -3.45
C GLY A 86 -8.75 -4.36 -3.49
N PHE A 87 -8.67 -5.01 -2.31
CA PHE A 87 -8.31 -6.42 -2.15
C PHE A 87 -9.00 -7.00 -0.90
N ASP A 88 -9.08 -8.33 -0.81
CA ASP A 88 -9.57 -9.00 0.40
C ASP A 88 -8.49 -9.00 1.48
N ARG A 89 -8.79 -8.32 2.60
CA ARG A 89 -7.85 -8.15 3.71
C ARG A 89 -7.54 -9.47 4.41
N ASP A 90 -8.56 -10.30 4.65
CA ASP A 90 -8.41 -11.53 5.41
C ASP A 90 -7.63 -12.57 4.60
N GLU A 91 -7.88 -12.65 3.30
CA GLU A 91 -7.11 -13.46 2.36
C GLU A 91 -5.64 -13.01 2.32
N HIS A 92 -5.40 -11.71 2.21
CA HIS A 92 -4.05 -11.14 2.21
C HIS A 92 -3.31 -11.41 3.54
N MET A 93 -3.98 -11.30 4.67
CA MET A 93 -3.42 -11.65 5.98
C MET A 93 -3.14 -13.14 6.12
N ALA A 94 -3.97 -14.01 5.55
CA ALA A 94 -3.74 -15.45 5.52
C ALA A 94 -2.47 -15.78 4.73
N LEU A 95 -2.30 -15.20 3.55
CA LEU A 95 -1.07 -15.32 2.75
C LEU A 95 0.17 -14.81 3.50
N CYS A 96 0.07 -13.70 4.22
CA CYS A 96 1.17 -13.23 5.05
C CYS A 96 1.56 -14.25 6.13
N ARG A 97 0.59 -14.88 6.81
CA ARG A 97 0.88 -15.91 7.82
C ARG A 97 1.52 -17.15 7.22
N GLU A 98 1.06 -17.58 6.06
CA GLU A 98 1.59 -18.75 5.34
C GLU A 98 3.02 -18.50 4.84
N LEU A 99 3.26 -17.34 4.22
CA LEU A 99 4.50 -17.08 3.50
C LEU A 99 5.61 -16.48 4.37
N ALA A 100 5.28 -15.77 5.46
CA ALA A 100 6.24 -15.06 6.30
C ALA A 100 7.45 -15.89 6.75
N PRO A 101 7.34 -17.21 7.10
CA PRO A 101 8.50 -17.99 7.51
C PRO A 101 9.63 -18.02 6.48
N ARG A 102 9.31 -17.90 5.20
CA ARG A 102 10.31 -17.90 4.12
C ARG A 102 10.57 -16.49 3.56
N THR A 103 9.60 -15.60 3.59
CA THR A 103 9.70 -14.27 2.94
C THR A 103 10.31 -13.22 3.85
N ASP A 104 10.25 -13.37 5.16
CA ASP A 104 10.86 -12.43 6.12
C ASP A 104 12.37 -12.28 5.96
N ALA A 105 13.03 -13.25 5.32
CA ALA A 105 14.45 -13.19 5.00
C ALA A 105 14.76 -12.32 3.77
N ILE A 106 13.77 -12.06 2.90
CA ILE A 106 13.97 -11.32 1.64
C ILE A 106 14.29 -9.86 1.97
N GLY A 107 15.48 -9.40 1.58
CA GLY A 107 15.94 -8.03 1.84
C GLY A 107 16.43 -7.75 3.26
N ARG A 108 16.48 -8.75 4.16
CA ARG A 108 16.93 -8.58 5.56
C ARG A 108 18.38 -8.08 5.68
N GLY A 109 19.23 -8.35 4.71
CA GLY A 109 20.61 -7.86 4.66
C GLY A 109 20.78 -6.42 4.19
N LEU A 110 19.70 -5.73 3.81
CA LEU A 110 19.74 -4.41 3.22
C LEU A 110 19.21 -3.34 4.19
N ALA A 111 19.89 -2.18 4.21
CA ALA A 111 19.43 -1.03 4.98
C ALA A 111 18.31 -0.29 4.22
N ALA A 112 17.35 0.26 4.99
CA ALA A 112 16.32 1.13 4.45
C ALA A 112 16.26 2.45 5.24
N LYS A 113 15.97 3.54 4.52
CA LYS A 113 15.88 4.87 5.13
C LYS A 113 14.75 4.91 6.16
N GLY A 114 15.09 5.24 7.41
CA GLY A 114 14.13 5.29 8.50
C GLY A 114 13.86 3.95 9.19
N PHE A 115 14.41 2.84 8.68
CA PHE A 115 14.25 1.51 9.29
C PHE A 115 15.58 0.82 9.62
N GLY A 116 16.72 1.46 9.25
CA GLY A 116 18.05 0.96 9.55
C GLY A 116 18.42 -0.32 8.80
N PHE A 117 19.44 -1.03 9.32
CA PHE A 117 19.88 -2.30 8.75
C PHE A 117 18.79 -3.37 8.90
N GLY A 118 18.60 -4.18 7.86
CA GLY A 118 17.49 -5.16 7.80
C GLY A 118 16.11 -4.50 7.67
N GLY A 119 16.06 -3.23 7.29
CA GLY A 119 14.83 -2.44 7.26
C GLY A 119 13.99 -2.56 5.99
N VAL A 120 14.53 -3.12 4.90
CA VAL A 120 13.84 -3.17 3.60
C VAL A 120 12.45 -3.85 3.67
N PRO A 121 12.25 -4.99 4.33
CA PRO A 121 10.92 -5.58 4.45
C PRO A 121 9.93 -4.69 5.24
N ARG A 122 10.42 -3.96 6.26
CA ARG A 122 9.60 -3.03 7.05
C ARG A 122 9.22 -1.80 6.26
N GLU A 123 10.18 -1.24 5.50
CA GLU A 123 9.93 -0.12 4.59
C GLU A 123 8.90 -0.47 3.53
N ARG A 124 9.00 -1.66 2.91
CA ARG A 124 8.03 -2.17 1.94
C ARG A 124 6.64 -2.26 2.56
N ALA A 125 6.51 -2.90 3.71
CA ALA A 125 5.24 -3.03 4.42
C ALA A 125 4.62 -1.66 4.76
N TYR A 126 5.44 -0.65 5.11
CA TYR A 126 4.97 0.71 5.32
C TYR A 126 4.50 1.37 4.03
N HIS A 127 5.25 1.24 2.94
CA HIS A 127 4.86 1.83 1.65
C HIS A 127 3.60 1.18 1.08
N ASP A 128 3.39 -0.11 1.31
CA ASP A 128 2.14 -0.79 0.97
C ASP A 128 0.96 -0.20 1.76
N ALA A 129 1.12 -0.05 3.07
CA ALA A 129 0.10 0.59 3.91
C ALA A 129 -0.18 2.04 3.50
N LEU A 130 0.86 2.79 3.15
CA LEU A 130 0.73 4.17 2.69
C LEU A 130 -0.15 4.27 1.45
N ARG A 131 0.05 3.40 0.47
CA ARG A 131 -0.76 3.37 -0.76
C ARG A 131 -2.20 2.93 -0.47
N ASP A 132 -2.38 1.88 0.33
CA ASP A 132 -3.70 1.34 0.65
C ASP A 132 -4.61 2.34 1.35
N LEU A 133 -4.05 3.14 2.26
CA LEU A 133 -4.83 4.05 3.10
C LEU A 133 -4.88 5.48 2.57
N ALA A 134 -3.78 5.98 1.99
CA ALA A 134 -3.73 7.37 1.53
C ALA A 134 -4.43 7.58 0.18
N VAL A 135 -4.36 6.62 -0.74
CA VAL A 135 -4.97 6.74 -2.06
C VAL A 135 -6.49 6.96 -1.98
N PRO A 136 -7.26 6.11 -1.29
CA PRO A 136 -8.69 6.33 -1.14
C PRO A 136 -9.02 7.55 -0.26
N ALA A 137 -8.20 7.86 0.74
CA ALA A 137 -8.39 9.06 1.56
C ALA A 137 -8.24 10.36 0.74
N MET A 138 -7.49 10.34 -0.35
CA MET A 138 -7.38 11.46 -1.30
C MET A 138 -8.51 11.50 -2.35
N GLY A 139 -9.49 10.60 -2.26
CA GLY A 139 -10.64 10.56 -3.17
C GLY A 139 -10.42 9.76 -4.45
N HIS A 140 -9.36 8.97 -4.54
CA HIS A 140 -9.13 8.04 -5.65
C HIS A 140 -9.74 6.67 -5.37
N PRO A 141 -10.00 5.85 -6.40
CA PRO A 141 -10.35 4.46 -6.21
C PRO A 141 -9.30 3.72 -5.36
N PRO A 142 -9.69 2.77 -4.51
CA PRO A 142 -8.75 1.97 -3.74
C PRO A 142 -7.74 1.25 -4.65
N LEU A 143 -6.49 1.15 -4.19
CA LEU A 143 -5.45 0.40 -4.88
C LEU A 143 -5.84 -1.08 -4.98
N VAL A 144 -5.86 -1.60 -6.21
CA VAL A 144 -6.04 -3.03 -6.47
C VAL A 144 -4.72 -3.75 -6.28
N ARG A 145 -4.74 -4.87 -5.55
CA ARG A 145 -3.58 -5.75 -5.39
C ARG A 145 -3.82 -7.08 -6.07
N ILE A 146 -2.91 -7.44 -6.97
CA ILE A 146 -2.93 -8.71 -7.70
C ILE A 146 -1.75 -9.55 -7.19
N THR A 147 -2.05 -10.69 -6.59
CA THR A 147 -1.05 -11.63 -6.08
C THR A 147 -0.36 -12.36 -7.23
N VAL A 148 0.99 -12.38 -7.21
CA VAL A 148 1.84 -13.05 -8.21
C VAL A 148 2.81 -13.96 -7.46
N LEU A 149 2.49 -15.25 -7.34
CA LEU A 149 3.31 -16.22 -6.62
C LEU A 149 4.11 -17.16 -7.53
N ASP A 150 3.79 -17.19 -8.80
CA ASP A 150 4.30 -18.08 -9.83
C ASP A 150 5.28 -17.41 -10.82
N ASP A 151 5.74 -16.20 -10.51
CA ASP A 151 6.61 -15.38 -11.36
C ASP A 151 6.01 -15.05 -12.76
N ASP A 152 4.68 -15.11 -12.88
CA ASP A 152 3.94 -14.70 -14.09
C ASP A 152 3.06 -13.46 -13.86
N PRO A 153 3.64 -12.26 -13.79
CA PRO A 153 2.89 -11.02 -13.57
C PRO A 153 1.96 -10.67 -14.75
N GLU A 154 2.33 -11.03 -15.96
CA GLU A 154 1.48 -10.77 -17.15
C GLU A 154 0.23 -11.65 -17.15
N GLY A 155 0.37 -12.93 -16.83
CA GLY A 155 -0.74 -13.86 -16.70
C GLY A 155 -1.67 -13.49 -15.55
N ALA A 156 -1.13 -13.10 -14.41
CA ALA A 156 -1.90 -12.64 -13.26
C ALA A 156 -2.70 -11.36 -13.58
N TYR A 157 -2.07 -10.38 -14.23
CA TYR A 157 -2.75 -9.17 -14.68
C TYR A 157 -3.85 -9.48 -15.69
N ALA A 158 -3.57 -10.31 -16.71
CA ALA A 158 -4.54 -10.69 -17.72
C ALA A 158 -5.74 -11.48 -17.13
N ALA A 159 -5.52 -12.30 -16.12
CA ALA A 159 -6.60 -13.01 -15.42
C ALA A 159 -7.50 -12.02 -14.66
N TRP A 160 -6.91 -11.08 -13.96
CA TRP A 160 -7.65 -10.02 -13.25
C TRP A 160 -8.45 -9.15 -14.24
N ASP A 161 -7.85 -8.69 -15.34
CA ASP A 161 -8.50 -7.83 -16.33
C ASP A 161 -9.69 -8.51 -17.00
N ARG A 162 -9.60 -9.80 -17.31
CA ARG A 162 -10.74 -10.59 -17.84
C ARG A 162 -11.90 -10.71 -16.86
N GLY A 163 -11.63 -10.70 -15.56
CA GLY A 163 -12.65 -10.77 -14.49
C GLY A 163 -13.36 -9.45 -14.21
N ARG A 164 -12.90 -8.34 -14.80
CA ARG A 164 -13.48 -7.02 -14.56
C ARG A 164 -14.84 -6.86 -15.25
N PRO A 165 -15.82 -6.25 -14.58
CA PRO A 165 -17.03 -5.81 -15.28
C PRO A 165 -16.65 -4.77 -16.35
N SER A 166 -17.18 -4.92 -17.55
CA SER A 166 -16.97 -3.95 -18.63
C SER A 166 -17.34 -2.54 -18.16
N PRO A 167 -16.53 -1.52 -18.46
CA PRO A 167 -16.87 -0.15 -18.12
C PRO A 167 -18.24 0.20 -18.73
N ARG A 168 -19.16 0.66 -17.88
CA ARG A 168 -20.45 1.17 -18.36
C ARG A 168 -20.16 2.40 -19.21
N ARG A 169 -20.46 2.30 -20.50
CA ARG A 169 -20.41 3.45 -21.43
C ARG A 169 -21.43 4.51 -21.07
#